data_c236ef0be91334e5fe5869b44f784a0e
#
_entry.id   c236ef0be91334e5fe5869b44f784a0e
#
_cell.length_a   1.000
_cell.length_b   1.000
_cell.length_c   1.000
_cell.angle_alpha   90.00
_cell.angle_beta   90.00
_cell.angle_gamma   90.00
#
_symmetry.space_group_name_H-M   'P 1'
#
loop_
_entity.id
_entity.type
_entity.pdbx_description
1 polymer ?
#
loop_
_entity_poly.entity_id
_entity_poly.type
_entity_poly.pdbx_seq_one_letter_code
_entity_poly.pdbx_strand_id
1 'polypeptide(L)'
;MTSPRIENPAQHLPVVGEIAAAVNRVNEEGVLPKELVILVGLRVGQLVGSSYFTARQLGEAEDTPERLGAVATWRTSPYFTEAERAALALTEAVHTPNPTGERVSDELFDEAAKHFSDKELVVLTGVLGQIGYFIPLALIGSPKVGVSFAEQWQK
;
A
#
# COMPACT_ATOMS: atom_id res chain seq x y z
N MET A 1 12.09 -19.90 10.16
CA MET A 1 11.14 -18.79 10.19
C MET A 1 11.06 -18.22 11.59
N THR A 2 11.23 -16.95 11.73
CA THR A 2 11.09 -16.28 13.03
C THR A 2 9.61 -16.20 13.41
N SER A 3 9.30 -16.44 14.69
CA SER A 3 7.97 -16.17 15.23
C SER A 3 7.66 -14.67 15.20
N PRO A 4 6.37 -14.26 15.08
CA PRO A 4 5.98 -12.87 15.25
C PRO A 4 6.51 -12.31 16.58
N ARG A 5 6.92 -11.04 16.58
CA ARG A 5 7.27 -10.35 17.83
C ARG A 5 6.03 -10.01 18.67
N ILE A 6 4.93 -9.70 17.99
CA ILE A 6 3.61 -9.50 18.57
C ILE A 6 2.65 -10.39 17.79
N GLU A 7 2.06 -11.39 18.45
CA GLU A 7 1.18 -12.35 17.79
C GLU A 7 -0.17 -11.74 17.40
N ASN A 8 -0.84 -11.08 18.34
CA ASN A 8 -2.14 -10.47 18.12
C ASN A 8 -2.22 -9.12 18.84
N PRO A 9 -1.98 -8.00 18.13
CA PRO A 9 -2.06 -6.66 18.75
C PRO A 9 -3.45 -6.34 19.31
N ALA A 10 -4.53 -6.88 18.75
CA ALA A 10 -5.89 -6.62 19.20
C ALA A 10 -6.19 -7.22 20.59
N GLN A 11 -5.42 -8.22 21.03
CA GLN A 11 -5.53 -8.74 22.41
C GLN A 11 -5.01 -7.74 23.45
N HIS A 12 -4.05 -6.90 23.06
CA HIS A 12 -3.49 -5.87 23.94
C HIS A 12 -4.27 -4.55 23.85
N LEU A 13 -4.78 -4.22 22.67
CA LEU A 13 -5.53 -3.01 22.40
C LEU A 13 -6.70 -3.33 21.44
N PRO A 14 -7.90 -3.62 21.96
CA PRO A 14 -9.04 -4.06 21.15
C PRO A 14 -9.43 -3.12 20.01
N VAL A 15 -9.25 -1.79 20.17
CA VAL A 15 -9.52 -0.80 19.12
C VAL A 15 -8.69 -1.02 17.85
N VAL A 16 -7.56 -1.72 17.93
CA VAL A 16 -6.76 -2.10 16.77
C VAL A 16 -7.59 -2.91 15.76
N GLY A 17 -8.39 -3.85 16.25
CA GLY A 17 -9.30 -4.63 15.41
C GLY A 17 -10.41 -3.78 14.79
N GLU A 18 -10.96 -2.84 15.55
CA GLU A 18 -11.99 -1.90 15.06
C GLU A 18 -11.46 -0.98 13.96
N ILE A 19 -10.28 -0.39 14.18
CA ILE A 19 -9.62 0.45 13.17
C ILE A 19 -9.28 -0.38 11.92
N ALA A 20 -8.72 -1.57 12.08
CA ALA A 20 -8.42 -2.47 10.96
C ALA A 20 -9.67 -2.76 10.13
N ALA A 21 -10.80 -3.07 10.76
CA ALA A 21 -12.05 -3.29 10.08
C ALA A 21 -12.54 -2.03 9.34
N ALA A 22 -12.40 -0.86 9.95
CA ALA A 22 -12.81 0.40 9.34
C ALA A 22 -11.96 0.75 8.10
N VAL A 23 -10.64 0.67 8.19
CA VAL A 23 -9.75 1.02 7.06
C VAL A 23 -9.84 0.00 5.91
N ASN A 24 -10.15 -1.27 6.21
CA ASN A 24 -10.32 -2.29 5.17
C ASN A 24 -11.53 -2.01 4.25
N ARG A 25 -12.55 -1.27 4.73
CA ARG A 25 -13.71 -0.90 3.91
C ARG A 25 -13.36 0.00 2.71
N VAL A 26 -12.23 0.66 2.71
CA VAL A 26 -11.77 1.50 1.58
C VAL A 26 -11.74 0.71 0.26
N ASN A 27 -11.38 -0.57 0.33
CA ASN A 27 -11.26 -1.43 -0.85
C ASN A 27 -12.56 -2.14 -1.26
N GLU A 28 -13.60 -2.11 -0.41
CA GLU A 28 -14.84 -2.85 -0.65
C GLU A 28 -15.70 -2.24 -1.77
N GLU A 29 -15.56 -0.93 -2.02
CA GLU A 29 -16.36 -0.24 -3.05
C GLU A 29 -15.87 -0.49 -4.48
N GLY A 30 -14.68 -1.02 -4.69
CA GLY A 30 -14.15 -1.33 -6.02
C GLY A 30 -14.00 -0.12 -6.95
N VAL A 31 -13.77 1.08 -6.39
CA VAL A 31 -13.63 2.34 -7.15
C VAL A 31 -12.35 2.37 -7.97
N LEU A 32 -11.25 1.89 -7.40
CA LEU A 32 -9.99 1.72 -8.12
C LEU A 32 -9.82 0.26 -8.57
N PRO A 33 -9.19 0.04 -9.75
CA PRO A 33 -8.86 -1.31 -10.19
C PRO A 33 -8.02 -2.05 -9.15
N LYS A 34 -8.31 -3.33 -8.90
CA LYS A 34 -7.57 -4.18 -7.95
C LYS A 34 -6.06 -4.18 -8.25
N GLU A 35 -5.71 -4.25 -9.52
CA GLU A 35 -4.32 -4.26 -9.99
C GLU A 35 -3.57 -2.98 -9.59
N LEU A 36 -4.24 -1.82 -9.70
CA LEU A 36 -3.65 -0.55 -9.29
C LEU A 36 -3.41 -0.51 -7.77
N VAL A 37 -4.36 -0.96 -6.98
CA VAL A 37 -4.23 -1.04 -5.51
C VAL A 37 -3.05 -1.95 -5.13
N ILE A 38 -2.87 -3.07 -5.83
CA ILE A 38 -1.75 -3.99 -5.62
C ILE A 38 -0.41 -3.32 -5.98
N LEU A 39 -0.32 -2.64 -7.12
CA LEU A 39 0.91 -1.92 -7.52
C LEU A 39 1.31 -0.86 -6.49
N VAL A 40 0.35 -0.08 -6.02
CA VAL A 40 0.56 0.93 -4.97
C VAL A 40 1.03 0.26 -3.67
N GLY A 41 0.37 -0.79 -3.22
CA GLY A 41 0.75 -1.53 -2.03
C GLY A 41 2.12 -2.17 -2.12
N LEU A 42 2.45 -2.76 -3.27
CA LEU A 42 3.78 -3.32 -3.54
C LEU A 42 4.87 -2.24 -3.45
N ARG A 43 4.62 -1.08 -4.06
CA ARG A 43 5.56 0.04 -4.00
C ARG A 43 5.77 0.55 -2.58
N VAL A 44 4.71 0.69 -1.80
CA VAL A 44 4.83 1.05 -0.37
C VAL A 44 5.68 0.04 0.38
N GLY A 45 5.41 -1.26 0.21
CA GLY A 45 6.20 -2.32 0.82
C GLY A 45 7.69 -2.22 0.52
N GLN A 46 8.04 -1.90 -0.73
CA GLN A 46 9.43 -1.67 -1.16
C GLN A 46 10.04 -0.43 -0.49
N LEU A 47 9.31 0.69 -0.47
CA LEU A 47 9.79 1.97 0.08
C LEU A 47 10.05 1.89 1.59
N VAL A 48 9.19 1.21 2.32
CA VAL A 48 9.33 1.08 3.79
C VAL A 48 10.15 -0.14 4.21
N GLY A 49 10.56 -0.98 3.28
CA GLY A 49 11.34 -2.18 3.57
C GLY A 49 10.56 -3.26 4.30
N SER A 50 9.27 -3.43 3.99
CA SER A 50 8.42 -4.45 4.61
C SER A 50 8.33 -5.71 3.76
N SER A 51 8.96 -6.79 4.21
CA SER A 51 8.82 -8.11 3.60
C SER A 51 7.39 -8.64 3.67
N TYR A 52 6.67 -8.33 4.75
CA TYR A 52 5.28 -8.73 4.92
C TYR A 52 4.38 -8.13 3.84
N PHE A 53 4.43 -6.80 3.64
CA PHE A 53 3.61 -6.13 2.63
C PHE A 53 4.02 -6.55 1.21
N THR A 54 5.30 -6.61 0.93
CA THR A 54 5.79 -7.03 -0.38
C THR A 54 5.31 -8.42 -0.75
N ALA A 55 5.47 -9.40 0.14
CA ALA A 55 5.02 -10.77 -0.10
C ALA A 55 3.49 -10.87 -0.21
N ARG A 56 2.77 -10.11 0.60
CA ARG A 56 1.30 -10.09 0.55
C ARG A 56 0.79 -9.58 -0.78
N GLN A 57 1.31 -8.46 -1.27
CA GLN A 57 0.90 -7.90 -2.56
C GLN A 57 1.24 -8.85 -3.72
N LEU A 58 2.43 -9.43 -3.72
CA LEU A 58 2.82 -10.43 -4.72
C LEU A 58 1.93 -11.67 -4.70
N GLY A 59 1.49 -12.11 -3.53
CA GLY A 59 0.60 -13.26 -3.37
C GLY A 59 -0.83 -13.01 -3.86
N GLU A 60 -1.28 -11.77 -3.88
CA GLU A 60 -2.61 -11.36 -4.35
C GLU A 60 -2.64 -10.90 -5.81
N ALA A 61 -1.47 -10.67 -6.39
CA ALA A 61 -1.36 -10.15 -7.75
C ALA A 61 -1.73 -11.20 -8.81
N GLU A 62 -2.50 -10.78 -9.78
CA GLU A 62 -2.84 -11.54 -10.99
C GLU A 62 -2.14 -10.94 -12.22
N ASP A 63 -0.88 -10.59 -12.08
CA ASP A 63 -0.10 -9.87 -13.08
C ASP A 63 1.18 -10.65 -13.43
N THR A 64 1.89 -10.22 -14.49
CA THR A 64 3.11 -10.90 -14.92
C THR A 64 4.27 -10.64 -13.97
N PRO A 65 5.16 -11.63 -13.76
CA PRO A 65 6.37 -11.45 -12.95
C PRO A 65 7.26 -10.30 -13.42
N GLU A 66 7.33 -10.07 -14.73
CA GLU A 66 8.11 -9.00 -15.35
C GLU A 66 7.58 -7.63 -14.94
N ARG A 67 6.27 -7.44 -15.00
CA ARG A 67 5.61 -6.18 -14.63
C ARG A 67 5.71 -5.93 -13.13
N LEU A 68 5.44 -6.94 -12.30
CA LEU A 68 5.58 -6.85 -10.85
C LEU A 68 7.02 -6.57 -10.42
N GLY A 69 8.00 -7.21 -11.07
CA GLY A 69 9.43 -6.97 -10.84
C GLY A 69 9.88 -5.56 -11.23
N ALA A 70 9.21 -4.93 -12.20
CA ALA A 70 9.53 -3.59 -12.67
C ALA A 70 8.96 -2.46 -11.80
N VAL A 71 8.14 -2.75 -10.79
CA VAL A 71 7.54 -1.70 -9.94
C VAL A 71 8.60 -0.86 -9.22
N ALA A 72 9.69 -1.45 -8.79
CA ALA A 72 10.77 -0.71 -8.13
C ALA A 72 11.46 0.33 -9.05
N THR A 73 11.41 0.11 -10.36
CA THR A 73 12.02 0.96 -11.40
C THR A 73 10.98 1.44 -12.42
N TRP A 74 9.76 1.67 -11.97
CA TRP A 74 8.61 1.96 -12.83
C TRP A 74 8.82 3.17 -13.77
N ARG A 75 9.59 4.17 -13.34
CA ARG A 75 9.81 5.39 -14.15
C ARG A 75 10.46 5.12 -15.50
N THR A 76 11.33 4.14 -15.57
CA THR A 76 12.05 3.76 -16.80
C THR A 76 11.50 2.50 -17.46
N SER A 77 10.45 1.90 -16.88
CA SER A 77 9.83 0.68 -17.38
C SER A 77 8.73 0.99 -18.41
N PRO A 78 8.58 0.19 -19.47
CA PRO A 78 7.52 0.35 -20.46
C PRO A 78 6.17 -0.26 -20.04
N TYR A 79 6.08 -0.92 -18.87
CA TYR A 79 4.95 -1.76 -18.51
C TYR A 79 3.76 -1.04 -17.87
N PHE A 80 3.88 0.25 -17.57
CA PHE A 80 2.88 0.97 -16.78
C PHE A 80 2.16 2.03 -17.61
N THR A 81 0.83 2.12 -17.43
CA THR A 81 0.01 3.18 -18.01
C THR A 81 0.31 4.54 -17.35
N GLU A 82 -0.09 5.61 -18.00
CA GLU A 82 0.09 6.96 -17.43
C GLU A 82 -0.67 7.14 -16.12
N ALA A 83 -1.87 6.54 -15.98
CA ALA A 83 -2.61 6.56 -14.72
C ALA A 83 -1.86 5.81 -13.61
N GLU A 84 -1.32 4.63 -13.90
CA GLU A 84 -0.51 3.86 -12.95
C GLU A 84 0.77 4.62 -12.54
N ARG A 85 1.42 5.27 -13.49
CA ARG A 85 2.59 6.14 -13.24
C ARG A 85 2.24 7.28 -12.31
N ALA A 86 1.10 7.94 -12.51
CA ALA A 86 0.63 9.02 -11.64
C ALA A 86 0.36 8.53 -10.22
N ALA A 87 -0.29 7.38 -10.06
CA ALA A 87 -0.53 6.76 -8.75
C ALA A 87 0.76 6.35 -8.04
N LEU A 88 1.72 5.76 -8.76
CA LEU A 88 3.03 5.40 -8.21
C LEU A 88 3.85 6.63 -7.82
N ALA A 89 3.77 7.72 -8.59
CA ALA A 89 4.43 8.98 -8.25
C ALA A 89 3.86 9.60 -6.96
N LEU A 90 2.54 9.62 -6.79
CA LEU A 90 1.90 10.05 -5.54
C LEU A 90 2.29 9.16 -4.36
N THR A 91 2.32 7.85 -4.57
CA THR A 91 2.74 6.88 -3.55
C THR A 91 4.15 7.15 -3.05
N GLU A 92 5.09 7.38 -3.96
CA GLU A 92 6.47 7.71 -3.60
C GLU A 92 6.56 9.06 -2.88
N ALA A 93 5.86 10.08 -3.38
CA ALA A 93 5.89 11.42 -2.79
C ALA A 93 5.38 11.40 -1.33
N VAL A 94 4.31 10.68 -1.05
CA VAL A 94 3.78 10.53 0.32
C VAL A 94 4.79 9.86 1.26
N HIS A 95 5.58 8.91 0.76
CA HIS A 95 6.50 8.11 1.57
C HIS A 95 7.94 8.60 1.56
N THR A 96 8.27 9.60 0.75
CA THR A 96 9.64 10.11 0.61
C THR A 96 9.74 11.53 1.16
N PRO A 97 10.58 11.81 2.16
CA PRO A 97 10.80 13.16 2.65
C PRO A 97 11.28 14.09 1.54
N ASN A 98 10.74 15.31 1.49
CA ASN A 98 11.23 16.37 0.63
C ASN A 98 11.82 17.49 1.51
N PRO A 99 13.15 17.65 1.57
CA PRO A 99 13.79 18.65 2.44
C PRO A 99 13.58 20.09 1.97
N THR A 100 13.12 20.30 0.72
CA THR A 100 12.98 21.63 0.10
C THR A 100 11.54 22.10 -0.06
N GLY A 101 10.54 21.31 0.36
CA GLY A 101 9.15 21.68 0.21
C GLY A 101 8.17 20.58 0.61
N GLU A 102 6.94 20.74 0.16
CA GLU A 102 5.90 19.74 0.36
C GLU A 102 6.20 18.45 -0.40
N ARG A 103 5.75 17.31 0.16
CA ARG A 103 5.95 16.00 -0.48
C ARG A 103 5.14 15.85 -1.76
N VAL A 104 3.93 16.38 -1.77
CA VAL A 104 3.06 16.40 -2.95
C VAL A 104 2.94 17.84 -3.41
N SER A 105 3.58 18.20 -4.52
CA SER A 105 3.46 19.51 -5.13
C SER A 105 2.14 19.64 -5.90
N ASP A 106 1.74 20.88 -6.19
CA ASP A 106 0.56 21.16 -7.02
C ASP A 106 0.70 20.53 -8.42
N GLU A 107 1.89 20.56 -9.01
CA GLU A 107 2.15 19.96 -10.32
C GLU A 107 1.97 18.44 -10.30
N LEU A 108 2.40 17.76 -9.22
CA LEU A 108 2.22 16.33 -9.06
C LEU A 108 0.73 15.98 -8.88
N PHE A 109 0.01 16.78 -8.09
CA PHE A 109 -1.43 16.63 -7.93
C PHE A 109 -2.18 16.86 -9.25
N ASP A 110 -1.85 17.92 -9.96
CA ASP A 110 -2.48 18.27 -11.26
C ASP A 110 -2.25 17.18 -12.30
N GLU A 111 -1.07 16.57 -12.32
CA GLU A 111 -0.81 15.42 -13.20
C GLU A 111 -1.69 14.23 -12.85
N ALA A 112 -1.83 13.90 -11.57
CA ALA A 112 -2.71 12.82 -11.13
C ALA A 112 -4.19 13.12 -11.45
N ALA A 113 -4.62 14.37 -11.30
CA ALA A 113 -5.99 14.81 -11.58
C ALA A 113 -6.39 14.71 -13.06
N LYS A 114 -5.43 14.55 -13.98
CA LYS A 114 -5.72 14.23 -15.39
C LYS A 114 -6.22 12.80 -15.59
N HIS A 115 -5.88 11.90 -14.68
CA HIS A 115 -6.14 10.47 -14.78
C HIS A 115 -7.19 9.96 -13.79
N PHE A 116 -7.41 10.69 -12.69
CA PHE A 116 -8.29 10.30 -11.61
C PHE A 116 -9.27 11.42 -11.26
N SER A 117 -10.52 11.06 -11.06
CA SER A 117 -11.53 11.94 -10.47
C SER A 117 -11.24 12.22 -9.00
N ASP A 118 -11.88 13.23 -8.42
CA ASP A 118 -11.77 13.54 -7.00
C ASP A 118 -12.13 12.33 -6.12
N LYS A 119 -13.14 11.56 -6.51
CA LYS A 119 -13.53 10.33 -5.79
C LYS A 119 -12.41 9.29 -5.82
N GLU A 120 -11.81 9.06 -6.98
CA GLU A 120 -10.69 8.12 -7.14
C GLU A 120 -9.46 8.56 -6.36
N LEU A 121 -9.16 9.86 -6.36
CA LEU A 121 -8.05 10.43 -5.56
C LEU A 121 -8.31 10.26 -4.06
N VAL A 122 -9.53 10.48 -3.60
CA VAL A 122 -9.90 10.25 -2.19
C VAL A 122 -9.77 8.76 -1.83
N VAL A 123 -10.19 7.85 -2.72
CA VAL A 123 -10.02 6.41 -2.50
C VAL A 123 -8.53 6.03 -2.49
N LEU A 124 -7.72 6.58 -3.38
CA LEU A 124 -6.26 6.37 -3.36
C LEU A 124 -5.64 6.85 -2.04
N THR A 125 -6.07 8.01 -1.54
CA THR A 125 -5.69 8.52 -0.21
C THR A 125 -6.07 7.52 0.89
N GLY A 126 -7.27 6.98 0.82
CA GLY A 126 -7.75 5.96 1.76
C GLY A 126 -6.95 4.66 1.68
N VAL A 127 -6.58 4.21 0.49
CA VAL A 127 -5.71 3.03 0.28
C VAL A 127 -4.34 3.24 0.91
N LEU A 128 -3.72 4.39 0.67
CA LEU A 128 -2.44 4.74 1.29
C LEU A 128 -2.55 4.85 2.82
N GLY A 129 -3.66 5.40 3.31
CA GLY A 129 -3.96 5.47 4.74
C GLY A 129 -4.19 4.10 5.39
N GLN A 130 -4.88 3.19 4.70
CA GLN A 130 -5.05 1.79 5.12
C GLN A 130 -3.70 1.10 5.27
N ILE A 131 -2.87 1.15 4.23
CA ILE A 131 -1.53 0.57 4.25
C ILE A 131 -0.70 1.23 5.36
N GLY A 132 -0.77 2.55 5.48
CA GLY A 132 -0.07 3.33 6.50
C GLY A 132 -0.45 2.94 7.93
N TYR A 133 -1.69 2.53 8.17
CA TYR A 133 -2.10 1.99 9.46
C TYR A 133 -1.42 0.66 9.78
N PHE A 134 -1.32 -0.24 8.80
CA PHE A 134 -0.73 -1.55 9.00
C PHE A 134 0.81 -1.55 8.99
N ILE A 135 1.47 -0.55 8.42
CA ILE A 135 2.94 -0.48 8.35
C ILE A 135 3.60 -0.62 9.73
N PRO A 136 3.25 0.18 10.76
CA PRO A 136 3.85 0.03 12.08
C PRO A 136 3.59 -1.34 12.69
N LEU A 137 2.39 -1.89 12.51
CA LEU A 137 2.05 -3.24 12.97
C LEU A 137 2.93 -4.30 12.33
N ALA A 138 3.22 -4.15 11.04
CA ALA A 138 4.09 -5.08 10.31
C ALA A 138 5.58 -4.91 10.67
N LEU A 139 6.06 -3.69 10.75
CA LEU A 139 7.48 -3.42 11.01
C LEU A 139 7.87 -3.69 12.47
N ILE A 140 7.03 -3.32 13.42
CA ILE A 140 7.27 -3.55 14.85
C ILE A 140 6.93 -4.98 15.24
N GLY A 141 5.73 -5.43 14.88
CA GLY A 141 5.19 -6.74 15.28
C GLY A 141 5.80 -7.91 14.53
N SER A 142 6.40 -7.67 13.36
CA SER A 142 7.02 -8.71 12.51
C SER A 142 6.10 -9.92 12.30
N PRO A 143 4.91 -9.74 11.71
CA PRO A 143 3.98 -10.81 11.48
C PRO A 143 4.56 -11.88 10.54
N LYS A 144 3.99 -13.06 10.58
CA LYS A 144 4.43 -14.16 9.71
C LYS A 144 4.14 -13.82 8.25
N VAL A 145 5.19 -13.81 7.44
CA VAL A 145 5.10 -13.58 6.00
C VAL A 145 4.27 -14.66 5.32
N GLY A 146 3.41 -14.27 4.39
CA GLY A 146 2.52 -15.18 3.65
C GLY A 146 1.22 -15.53 4.38
N VAL A 147 0.98 -15.00 5.58
CA VAL A 147 -0.25 -15.22 6.36
C VAL A 147 -0.90 -13.86 6.63
N SER A 148 -2.19 -13.72 6.35
CA SER A 148 -2.89 -12.45 6.57
C SER A 148 -2.99 -12.08 8.06
N PHE A 149 -3.15 -10.80 8.38
CA PHE A 149 -3.43 -10.36 9.75
C PHE A 149 -4.69 -11.02 10.31
N ALA A 150 -5.74 -11.14 9.50
CA ALA A 150 -6.99 -11.77 9.91
C ALA A 150 -6.78 -13.22 10.37
N GLU A 151 -5.97 -14.00 9.64
CA GLU A 151 -5.62 -15.37 10.02
C GLU A 151 -4.73 -15.44 11.26
N GLN A 152 -3.78 -14.51 11.38
CA GLN A 152 -2.87 -14.46 12.52
C GLN A 152 -3.56 -14.00 13.81
N TRP A 153 -4.58 -13.14 13.73
CA TRP A 153 -5.27 -12.58 14.90
C TRP A 153 -6.43 -13.43 15.40
N GLN A 154 -6.73 -14.53 14.76
CA GLN A 154 -7.77 -15.48 15.22
C GLN A 154 -7.32 -16.41 16.36
N LYS A 155 -6.07 -16.35 16.76
CA LYS A 155 -5.48 -17.21 17.81
C LYS A 155 -5.45 -16.54 19.17
#